data_799b70f889fc530edf339474d4f1746c
#
_entry.id   799b70f889fc530edf339474d4f1746c
#
_cell.length_a   1.000
_cell.length_b   1.000
_cell.length_c   1.000
_cell.angle_alpha   90.00
_cell.angle_beta   90.00
_cell.angle_gamma   90.00
#
_symmetry.space_group_name_H-M   'P 1'
#
loop_
_entity.id
_entity.type
_entity.pdbx_description
1 polymer ?
#
loop_
_entity_poly.entity_id
_entity_poly.type
_entity_poly.pdbx_seq_one_letter_code
_entity_poly.pdbx_strand_id
1 'polypeptide(L)'
;MQIDIRPVAKLRGPGAVDIPAALGPVFSALSATGVDLARLRVVCDWIQYRGNFAEPVACRPVLAEPAGERGWPGGLSHGRQDGLEIAIDVRRSGEADVATRLKEALAVPPGATHPGWVVLEPWVPASESCIWRFNALYWHALSRWEASTGREYEQALPGGQSDARNSAAAAQMIGELFAVWDGLDARHALPPELYIVELGVGNGSQARTWLDTFADLDRRHGREYYRRLHYLMGDYSAHVLDRARLAVAHHGDRVSGLVLDATSPLLTLGFLRGKAFCVYISNVYDNLPTDELASIGGRPYLVEVRAYLSDEDAGHITSRHRLDRGALGGLTERLLRLGPDVLAEAMHETFTDAGQVVAFWRDVWAALRLQERYVPLEGLDAYQVSPSLTWTAGTAASTTGGFIT
;
A
#
# COMPACT_ATOMS: atom_id res chain seq x y z
N MET A 1 -13.49 25.16 -13.04
CA MET A 1 -13.30 24.23 -11.94
C MET A 1 -13.79 22.87 -12.33
N GLN A 2 -12.97 21.84 -12.12
CA GLN A 2 -13.33 20.44 -12.33
C GLN A 2 -13.45 19.77 -10.96
N ILE A 3 -14.50 18.99 -10.73
CA ILE A 3 -14.66 18.19 -9.51
C ILE A 3 -14.62 16.73 -9.93
N ASP A 4 -13.66 16.00 -9.41
CA ASP A 4 -13.49 14.57 -9.63
C ASP A 4 -13.83 13.83 -8.32
N ILE A 5 -14.96 13.14 -8.31
CA ILE A 5 -15.40 12.36 -7.16
C ILE A 5 -15.08 10.91 -7.45
N ARG A 6 -14.02 10.43 -6.85
CA ARG A 6 -13.64 9.02 -6.97
C ARG A 6 -14.59 8.17 -6.13
N PRO A 7 -15.03 7.02 -6.64
CA PRO A 7 -15.99 6.18 -5.91
C PRO A 7 -15.35 5.66 -4.64
N VAL A 8 -15.77 6.23 -3.52
CA VAL A 8 -15.51 5.64 -2.20
C VAL A 8 -16.41 4.42 -2.05
N ALA A 9 -15.95 3.37 -1.41
CA ALA A 9 -16.66 2.10 -1.25
C ALA A 9 -18.10 2.24 -0.70
N LYS A 10 -18.50 3.39 -0.15
CA LYS A 10 -19.84 3.66 0.38
C LYS A 10 -20.35 5.04 -0.05
N LEU A 11 -20.62 5.23 -1.33
CA LEU A 11 -21.35 6.41 -1.82
C LEU A 11 -22.88 6.31 -1.57
N ARG A 12 -23.40 5.12 -1.22
CA ARG A 12 -24.84 4.87 -1.00
C ARG A 12 -25.04 3.95 0.19
N GLY A 13 -26.13 4.16 0.94
CA GLY A 13 -26.50 3.31 2.07
C GLY A 13 -26.02 3.84 3.42
N PRO A 14 -26.20 3.07 4.52
CA PRO A 14 -25.80 3.47 5.86
C PRO A 14 -24.29 3.72 5.94
N GLY A 15 -23.90 4.91 6.42
CA GLY A 15 -22.50 5.34 6.50
C GLY A 15 -21.94 5.88 5.18
N ALA A 16 -22.78 6.22 4.20
CA ALA A 16 -22.36 6.94 3.01
C ALA A 16 -21.84 8.34 3.38
N VAL A 17 -20.78 8.78 2.68
CA VAL A 17 -20.21 10.12 2.86
C VAL A 17 -21.14 11.15 2.20
N ASP A 18 -21.50 12.19 2.94
CA ASP A 18 -22.21 13.36 2.39
C ASP A 18 -21.21 14.29 1.71
N ILE A 19 -21.00 14.06 0.42
CA ILE A 19 -20.05 14.83 -0.39
C ILE A 19 -20.41 16.31 -0.45
N PRO A 20 -21.68 16.74 -0.67
CA PRO A 20 -22.06 18.13 -0.60
C PRO A 20 -21.70 18.80 0.74
N ALA A 21 -21.94 18.13 1.87
CA ALA A 21 -21.56 18.66 3.18
C ALA A 21 -20.04 18.77 3.34
N ALA A 22 -19.28 17.81 2.85
CA ALA A 22 -17.81 17.84 2.88
C ALA A 22 -17.22 18.95 1.99
N LEU A 23 -17.83 19.24 0.85
CA LEU A 23 -17.36 20.26 -0.11
C LEU A 23 -17.79 21.68 0.24
N GLY A 24 -18.85 21.85 1.00
CA GLY A 24 -19.36 23.19 1.37
C GLY A 24 -18.29 24.09 2.01
N PRO A 25 -17.59 23.67 3.06
CA PRO A 25 -16.50 24.43 3.68
C PRO A 25 -15.34 24.75 2.73
N VAL A 26 -15.04 23.82 1.79
CA VAL A 26 -14.00 23.99 0.77
C VAL A 26 -14.36 25.14 -0.18
N PHE A 27 -15.56 25.16 -0.71
CA PHE A 27 -16.01 26.22 -1.60
C PHE A 27 -16.08 27.59 -0.92
N SER A 28 -16.52 27.60 0.33
CA SER A 28 -16.52 28.84 1.13
C SER A 28 -15.11 29.37 1.34
N ALA A 29 -14.16 28.51 1.69
CA ALA A 29 -12.76 28.91 1.86
C ALA A 29 -12.12 29.35 0.54
N LEU A 30 -12.34 28.63 -0.56
CA LEU A 30 -11.83 28.98 -1.89
C LEU A 30 -12.35 30.33 -2.37
N SER A 31 -13.62 30.61 -2.15
CA SER A 31 -14.21 31.91 -2.53
C SER A 31 -13.53 33.09 -1.81
N ALA A 32 -12.96 32.86 -0.63
CA ALA A 32 -12.25 33.89 0.15
C ALA A 32 -10.76 34.03 -0.25
N THR A 33 -10.18 33.09 -1.01
CA THR A 33 -8.72 33.05 -1.29
C THR A 33 -8.31 33.73 -2.60
N GLY A 34 -9.26 34.09 -3.47
CA GLY A 34 -8.96 34.66 -4.79
C GLY A 34 -8.31 33.69 -5.78
N VAL A 35 -8.34 32.39 -5.52
CA VAL A 35 -7.84 31.34 -6.42
C VAL A 35 -8.68 31.35 -7.70
N ASP A 36 -8.03 31.30 -8.88
CA ASP A 36 -8.72 31.15 -10.16
C ASP A 36 -9.43 29.79 -10.25
N LEU A 37 -10.72 29.80 -10.00
CA LEU A 37 -11.54 28.59 -10.02
C LEU A 37 -11.55 27.91 -11.40
N ALA A 38 -11.25 28.59 -12.50
CA ALA A 38 -11.20 27.98 -13.82
C ALA A 38 -10.05 26.98 -13.96
N ARG A 39 -8.97 27.19 -13.21
CA ARG A 39 -7.78 26.34 -13.20
C ARG A 39 -7.71 25.39 -12.00
N LEU A 40 -8.81 25.29 -11.26
CA LEU A 40 -8.90 24.46 -10.08
C LEU A 40 -9.48 23.09 -10.42
N ARG A 41 -8.81 22.03 -9.94
CA ARG A 41 -9.33 20.68 -9.88
C ARG A 41 -9.47 20.26 -8.41
N VAL A 42 -10.65 19.77 -8.06
CA VAL A 42 -10.91 19.21 -6.72
C VAL A 42 -11.08 17.70 -6.86
N VAL A 43 -10.24 16.95 -6.19
CA VAL A 43 -10.29 15.48 -6.14
C VAL A 43 -10.79 15.06 -4.76
N CYS A 44 -11.93 14.37 -4.74
CA CYS A 44 -12.50 13.83 -3.52
C CYS A 44 -12.16 12.34 -3.43
N ASP A 45 -11.52 11.94 -2.37
CA ASP A 45 -11.02 10.62 -2.04
C ASP A 45 -9.53 10.42 -2.32
N TRP A 46 -8.93 9.48 -1.56
CA TRP A 46 -7.52 9.10 -1.66
C TRP A 46 -7.37 7.62 -1.94
N ILE A 47 -6.27 7.25 -2.56
CA ILE A 47 -5.85 5.86 -2.63
C ILE A 47 -5.58 5.34 -1.21
N GLN A 48 -6.07 4.17 -0.89
CA GLN A 48 -6.12 3.64 0.49
C GLN A 48 -4.76 3.68 1.19
N TYR A 49 -3.68 3.22 0.55
CA TYR A 49 -2.35 3.20 1.16
C TYR A 49 -1.79 4.61 1.41
N ARG A 50 -2.08 5.59 0.52
CA ARG A 50 -1.65 6.99 0.68
C ARG A 50 -2.56 7.76 1.61
N GLY A 51 -3.83 7.39 1.71
CA GLY A 51 -4.80 8.04 2.58
C GLY A 51 -4.39 8.03 4.06
N ASN A 52 -3.55 7.08 4.46
CA ASN A 52 -3.03 7.01 5.83
C ASN A 52 -1.95 8.07 6.12
N PHE A 53 -1.25 8.53 5.08
CA PHE A 53 -0.13 9.47 5.18
C PHE A 53 -0.45 10.84 4.57
N ALA A 54 -1.56 10.98 3.86
CA ALA A 54 -1.98 12.23 3.27
C ALA A 54 -2.59 13.16 4.32
N GLU A 55 -2.37 14.46 4.15
CA GLU A 55 -3.15 15.46 4.88
C GLU A 55 -4.64 15.33 4.46
N PRO A 56 -5.60 15.61 5.36
CA PRO A 56 -7.03 15.58 5.01
C PRO A 56 -7.38 16.49 3.83
N VAL A 57 -6.62 17.57 3.68
CA VAL A 57 -6.64 18.44 2.51
C VAL A 57 -5.21 18.71 2.09
N ALA A 58 -4.90 18.47 0.82
CA ALA A 58 -3.58 18.74 0.26
C ALA A 58 -3.70 19.46 -1.08
N CYS A 59 -2.74 20.34 -1.34
CA CYS A 59 -2.61 21.06 -2.60
C CYS A 59 -1.41 20.52 -3.37
N ARG A 60 -1.62 20.23 -4.65
CA ARG A 60 -0.55 19.81 -5.56
C ARG A 60 -0.63 20.55 -6.88
N PRO A 61 0.51 20.80 -7.54
CA PRO A 61 0.49 21.45 -8.84
C PRO A 61 -0.10 20.52 -9.89
N VAL A 62 -0.97 21.04 -10.75
CA VAL A 62 -1.38 20.37 -11.99
C VAL A 62 -0.58 20.97 -13.12
N LEU A 63 0.08 20.13 -13.90
CA LEU A 63 0.76 20.58 -15.11
C LEU A 63 -0.29 20.92 -16.16
N ALA A 64 -0.33 22.17 -16.62
CA ALA A 64 -1.18 22.55 -17.71
C ALA A 64 -0.66 21.99 -19.03
N GLU A 65 -1.59 21.55 -19.89
CA GLU A 65 -1.23 21.25 -21.26
C GLU A 65 -0.76 22.53 -21.98
N PRO A 66 0.35 22.50 -22.72
CA PRO A 66 0.66 23.56 -23.65
C PRO A 66 -0.45 23.62 -24.69
N ALA A 67 -1.16 24.76 -24.76
CA ALA A 67 -2.21 24.97 -25.73
C ALA A 67 -1.63 24.82 -27.13
N GLY A 68 -2.01 23.76 -27.86
CA GLY A 68 -2.04 23.70 -29.31
C GLY A 68 -0.76 23.53 -30.11
N GLU A 69 0.38 23.09 -29.58
CA GLU A 69 1.54 22.77 -30.40
C GLU A 69 1.68 21.26 -30.64
N ARG A 70 1.29 20.86 -31.83
CA ARG A 70 1.69 19.58 -32.44
C ARG A 70 3.14 19.72 -32.86
N GLY A 71 4.05 19.23 -32.05
CA GLY A 71 5.44 19.15 -32.44
C GLY A 71 6.36 19.32 -31.25
N TRP A 72 6.89 18.21 -30.78
CA TRP A 72 7.97 18.18 -29.82
C TRP A 72 9.29 18.27 -30.57
N PRO A 73 10.12 19.30 -30.35
CA PRO A 73 11.56 19.17 -30.51
C PRO A 73 12.22 19.29 -29.15
N GLY A 74 12.98 18.27 -28.82
CA GLY A 74 13.81 18.07 -27.64
C GLY A 74 14.30 19.33 -26.92
N GLY A 75 13.60 19.71 -25.90
CA GLY A 75 14.04 20.67 -24.90
C GLY A 75 13.21 20.42 -23.65
N LEU A 76 13.90 20.11 -22.53
CA LEU A 76 13.31 20.04 -21.21
C LEU A 76 12.73 21.40 -20.82
N SER A 77 11.60 21.79 -21.41
CA SER A 77 10.79 22.84 -20.84
C SER A 77 10.08 22.23 -19.63
N HIS A 78 10.49 22.63 -18.45
CA HIS A 78 9.75 22.42 -17.23
C HIS A 78 8.32 22.87 -17.52
N GLY A 79 7.37 21.92 -17.59
CA GLY A 79 5.98 22.18 -17.90
C GLY A 79 5.47 23.31 -17.00
N ARG A 80 4.86 24.32 -17.59
CA ARG A 80 4.34 25.46 -16.87
C ARG A 80 3.24 24.98 -15.94
N GLN A 81 3.44 25.15 -14.63
CA GLN A 81 2.44 24.81 -13.61
C GLN A 81 1.32 25.84 -13.63
N ASP A 82 0.31 25.62 -14.46
CA ASP A 82 -0.77 26.59 -14.68
C ASP A 82 -2.07 26.25 -13.93
N GLY A 83 -2.11 25.18 -13.14
CA GLY A 83 -3.27 24.74 -12.38
C GLY A 83 -2.97 24.32 -10.96
N LEU A 84 -4.00 24.30 -10.13
CA LEU A 84 -3.98 23.83 -8.75
C LEU A 84 -4.93 22.65 -8.60
N GLU A 85 -4.46 21.55 -8.09
CA GLU A 85 -5.29 20.44 -7.65
C GLU A 85 -5.39 20.46 -6.13
N ILE A 86 -6.62 20.39 -5.63
CA ILE A 86 -6.90 20.21 -4.20
C ILE A 86 -7.47 18.83 -4.02
N ALA A 87 -6.76 17.99 -3.30
CA ALA A 87 -7.21 16.66 -2.95
C ALA A 87 -7.78 16.67 -1.52
N ILE A 88 -8.95 16.05 -1.35
CA ILE A 88 -9.71 16.05 -0.10
C ILE A 88 -10.06 14.60 0.26
N ASP A 89 -9.63 14.16 1.43
CA ASP A 89 -10.10 12.88 1.99
C ASP A 89 -11.47 13.08 2.63
N VAL A 90 -12.51 12.77 1.87
CA VAL A 90 -13.90 12.92 2.31
C VAL A 90 -14.28 11.98 3.48
N ARG A 91 -13.47 10.95 3.73
CA ARG A 91 -13.68 10.04 4.88
C ARG A 91 -13.29 10.71 6.20
N ARG A 92 -12.36 11.66 6.14
CA ARG A 92 -11.79 12.39 7.28
C ARG A 92 -12.31 13.81 7.38
N SER A 93 -13.10 14.27 6.42
CA SER A 93 -13.61 15.64 6.36
C SER A 93 -14.53 16.02 7.51
N GLY A 94 -15.15 15.05 8.19
CA GLY A 94 -15.97 15.28 9.38
C GLY A 94 -15.17 15.52 10.67
N GLU A 95 -13.89 15.16 10.67
CA GLU A 95 -13.01 15.26 11.85
C GLU A 95 -12.08 16.49 11.79
N ALA A 96 -11.94 17.07 10.60
CA ALA A 96 -11.02 18.17 10.37
C ALA A 96 -11.78 19.47 10.02
N ASP A 97 -11.30 20.61 10.54
CA ASP A 97 -11.67 21.92 9.99
C ASP A 97 -11.05 22.06 8.59
N VAL A 98 -11.80 21.62 7.59
CA VAL A 98 -11.38 21.63 6.17
C VAL A 98 -10.96 23.04 5.73
N ALA A 99 -11.63 24.07 6.21
CA ALA A 99 -11.31 25.47 5.86
C ALA A 99 -9.93 25.89 6.41
N THR A 100 -9.61 25.50 7.63
CA THR A 100 -8.29 25.75 8.24
C THR A 100 -7.20 24.98 7.51
N ARG A 101 -7.40 23.69 7.29
CA ARG A 101 -6.47 22.84 6.54
C ARG A 101 -6.24 23.31 5.10
N LEU A 102 -7.29 23.78 4.45
CA LEU A 102 -7.16 24.36 3.11
C LEU A 102 -6.32 25.66 3.12
N LYS A 103 -6.51 26.54 4.11
CA LYS A 103 -5.68 27.75 4.25
C LYS A 103 -4.21 27.40 4.50
N GLU A 104 -3.93 26.44 5.37
CA GLU A 104 -2.59 25.91 5.63
C GLU A 104 -1.94 25.37 4.36
N ALA A 105 -2.68 24.52 3.62
CA ALA A 105 -2.21 23.92 2.37
C ALA A 105 -1.93 24.98 1.27
N LEU A 106 -2.77 26.02 1.19
CA LEU A 106 -2.58 27.12 0.23
C LEU A 106 -1.47 28.10 0.63
N ALA A 107 -1.09 28.15 1.92
CA ALA A 107 0.00 29.00 2.38
C ALA A 107 1.37 28.52 1.88
N VAL A 108 1.49 27.25 1.52
CA VAL A 108 2.72 26.66 0.96
C VAL A 108 2.56 26.52 -0.55
N PRO A 109 3.43 27.14 -1.36
CA PRO A 109 3.38 26.96 -2.81
C PRO A 109 3.45 25.46 -3.16
N PRO A 110 2.63 24.96 -4.11
CA PRO A 110 2.63 23.58 -4.52
C PRO A 110 4.04 23.09 -4.88
N GLY A 111 4.47 21.95 -4.32
CA GLY A 111 5.82 21.41 -4.52
C GLY A 111 6.95 22.06 -3.74
N ALA A 112 6.69 23.19 -3.03
CA ALA A 112 7.67 23.81 -2.15
C ALA A 112 7.83 23.03 -0.84
N THR A 113 8.95 23.24 -0.17
CA THR A 113 9.20 22.72 1.18
C THR A 113 8.93 23.82 2.18
N HIS A 114 8.08 23.55 3.16
CA HIS A 114 7.91 24.48 4.29
C HIS A 114 9.20 24.48 5.14
N PRO A 115 9.71 25.66 5.56
CA PRO A 115 10.97 25.73 6.31
C PRO A 115 10.99 24.94 7.61
N GLY A 116 9.83 24.75 8.23
CA GLY A 116 9.68 23.97 9.45
C GLY A 116 9.52 22.47 9.26
N TRP A 117 9.43 21.96 8.04
CA TRP A 117 9.26 20.52 7.82
C TRP A 117 10.61 19.77 7.90
N VAL A 118 10.55 18.57 8.44
CA VAL A 118 11.67 17.63 8.37
C VAL A 118 11.43 16.68 7.22
N VAL A 119 12.13 16.89 6.11
CA VAL A 119 12.05 16.03 4.94
C VAL A 119 12.83 14.75 5.20
N LEU A 120 12.20 13.59 4.99
CA LEU A 120 12.77 12.28 5.27
C LEU A 120 13.41 11.64 4.03
N GLU A 121 12.97 12.05 2.84
CA GLU A 121 13.47 11.53 1.57
C GLU A 121 13.36 12.59 0.46
N PRO A 122 14.14 12.47 -0.64
CA PRO A 122 13.95 13.28 -1.84
C PRO A 122 12.63 12.94 -2.53
N TRP A 123 12.32 13.62 -3.64
CA TRP A 123 11.25 13.20 -4.54
C TRP A 123 11.61 11.88 -5.20
N VAL A 124 10.74 10.88 -5.06
CA VAL A 124 10.92 9.53 -5.60
C VAL A 124 9.60 9.03 -6.19
N PRO A 125 9.62 8.06 -7.12
CA PRO A 125 8.43 7.28 -7.48
C PRO A 125 7.75 6.73 -6.24
N ALA A 126 6.42 6.61 -6.27
CA ALA A 126 5.67 6.16 -5.08
C ALA A 126 6.14 4.79 -4.57
N SER A 127 6.55 3.88 -5.46
CA SER A 127 7.10 2.56 -5.12
C SER A 127 8.45 2.60 -4.39
N GLU A 128 9.21 3.68 -4.53
CA GLU A 128 10.53 3.84 -3.90
C GLU A 128 10.46 4.59 -2.56
N SER A 129 9.29 5.09 -2.18
CA SER A 129 9.12 5.87 -0.96
C SER A 129 9.46 5.08 0.30
N CYS A 130 9.98 5.79 1.30
CA CYS A 130 10.28 5.22 2.61
C CYS A 130 9.06 4.66 3.35
N ILE A 131 7.83 4.99 2.93
CA ILE A 131 6.61 4.38 3.49
C ILE A 131 6.61 2.85 3.36
N TRP A 132 7.13 2.34 2.24
CA TRP A 132 7.25 0.90 2.02
C TRP A 132 8.32 0.27 2.89
N ARG A 133 9.40 1.02 3.17
CA ARG A 133 10.44 0.59 4.10
C ARG A 133 9.90 0.53 5.53
N PHE A 134 9.05 1.48 5.93
CA PHE A 134 8.31 1.42 7.20
C PHE A 134 7.37 0.21 7.25
N ASN A 135 6.66 -0.06 6.17
CA ASN A 135 5.78 -1.21 6.08
C ASN A 135 6.57 -2.53 6.15
N ALA A 136 7.67 -2.64 5.43
CA ALA A 136 8.56 -3.80 5.50
C ALA A 136 9.14 -4.00 6.91
N LEU A 137 9.58 -2.91 7.57
CA LEU A 137 10.05 -2.94 8.94
C LEU A 137 8.97 -3.43 9.91
N TYR A 138 7.73 -2.98 9.73
CA TYR A 138 6.59 -3.43 10.55
C TYR A 138 6.42 -4.95 10.49
N TRP A 139 6.36 -5.53 9.31
CA TRP A 139 6.22 -6.98 9.15
C TRP A 139 7.44 -7.75 9.63
N HIS A 140 8.65 -7.23 9.40
CA HIS A 140 9.89 -7.86 9.83
C HIS A 140 10.06 -7.85 11.36
N ALA A 141 9.77 -6.74 12.01
CA ALA A 141 9.91 -6.56 13.46
C ALA A 141 8.57 -6.64 14.20
N LEU A 142 7.57 -7.35 13.64
CA LEU A 142 6.20 -7.42 14.15
C LEU A 142 6.14 -7.87 15.61
N SER A 143 6.92 -8.86 16.00
CA SER A 143 6.97 -9.33 17.40
C SER A 143 7.36 -8.23 18.40
N ARG A 144 8.27 -7.33 18.01
CA ARG A 144 8.67 -6.17 18.81
C ARG A 144 7.57 -5.14 18.90
N TRP A 145 6.88 -4.91 17.77
CA TRP A 145 5.73 -4.01 17.71
C TRP A 145 4.58 -4.49 18.61
N GLU A 146 4.19 -5.76 18.50
CA GLU A 146 3.15 -6.38 19.33
C GLU A 146 3.51 -6.35 20.82
N ALA A 147 4.73 -6.68 21.17
CA ALA A 147 5.20 -6.60 22.56
C ALA A 147 5.14 -5.18 23.13
N SER A 148 5.47 -4.17 22.31
CA SER A 148 5.44 -2.76 22.72
C SER A 148 4.02 -2.18 22.81
N THR A 149 3.09 -2.64 21.98
CA THR A 149 1.72 -2.10 21.90
C THR A 149 0.71 -2.91 22.71
N GLY A 150 1.02 -4.15 23.06
CA GLY A 150 0.09 -5.09 23.68
C GLY A 150 -1.05 -5.52 22.76
N ARG A 151 -0.93 -5.30 21.44
CA ARG A 151 -1.94 -5.62 20.44
C ARG A 151 -1.37 -6.51 19.34
N GLU A 152 -2.11 -7.54 18.99
CA GLU A 152 -1.79 -8.35 17.82
C GLU A 152 -2.17 -7.62 16.53
N TYR A 153 -1.42 -7.88 15.44
CA TYR A 153 -1.62 -7.19 14.16
C TYR A 153 -3.05 -7.34 13.61
N GLU A 154 -3.70 -8.46 13.87
CA GLU A 154 -5.09 -8.70 13.44
C GLU A 154 -6.09 -7.74 14.07
N GLN A 155 -5.79 -7.22 15.25
CA GLN A 155 -6.61 -6.21 15.94
C GLN A 155 -6.38 -4.80 15.39
N ALA A 156 -5.26 -4.59 14.71
CA ALA A 156 -4.89 -3.31 14.13
C ALA A 156 -5.42 -3.13 12.70
N LEU A 157 -5.77 -4.23 12.01
CA LEU A 157 -6.28 -4.17 10.64
C LEU A 157 -7.77 -3.82 10.61
N PRO A 158 -8.16 -2.75 9.89
CA PRO A 158 -9.57 -2.42 9.71
C PRO A 158 -10.27 -3.56 8.97
N GLY A 159 -11.26 -4.16 9.61
CA GLY A 159 -12.08 -5.19 8.98
C GLY A 159 -11.74 -6.64 9.30
N GLY A 160 -10.77 -6.95 10.14
CA GLY A 160 -10.43 -8.19 10.91
C GLY A 160 -10.87 -9.57 10.44
N GLN A 161 -11.70 -9.67 9.42
CA GLN A 161 -12.15 -10.92 8.81
C GLN A 161 -12.13 -10.74 7.30
N SER A 162 -11.13 -11.31 6.63
CA SER A 162 -11.18 -11.40 5.18
C SER A 162 -12.26 -12.42 4.76
N ASP A 163 -12.99 -12.14 3.67
CA ASP A 163 -13.92 -13.09 3.03
C ASP A 163 -13.24 -14.41 2.63
N ALA A 164 -11.93 -14.44 2.66
CA ALA A 164 -11.09 -15.59 2.38
C ALA A 164 -11.30 -16.80 3.32
N ARG A 165 -11.89 -16.61 4.49
CA ARG A 165 -12.24 -17.70 5.43
C ARG A 165 -13.50 -18.48 5.02
N ASN A 166 -14.03 -18.21 3.84
CA ASN A 166 -15.23 -18.88 3.37
C ASN A 166 -14.91 -20.29 2.86
N SER A 167 -15.33 -21.32 3.58
CA SER A 167 -15.17 -22.73 3.18
C SER A 167 -15.87 -23.06 1.85
N ALA A 168 -16.92 -22.34 1.48
CA ALA A 168 -17.59 -22.51 0.22
C ALA A 168 -16.75 -22.04 -0.96
N ALA A 169 -16.06 -20.91 -0.83
CA ALA A 169 -15.12 -20.42 -1.84
C ALA A 169 -13.91 -21.35 -1.97
N ALA A 170 -13.39 -21.85 -0.85
CA ALA A 170 -12.34 -22.87 -0.86
C ALA A 170 -12.79 -24.16 -1.59
N ALA A 171 -14.00 -24.64 -1.29
CA ALA A 171 -14.54 -25.83 -1.94
C ALA A 171 -14.74 -25.66 -3.46
N GLN A 172 -15.19 -24.47 -3.89
CA GLN A 172 -15.30 -24.16 -5.31
C GLN A 172 -13.94 -24.19 -6.00
N MET A 173 -12.95 -23.49 -5.47
CA MET A 173 -11.59 -23.45 -6.05
C MET A 173 -10.96 -24.85 -6.10
N ILE A 174 -11.12 -25.64 -5.04
CA ILE A 174 -10.62 -27.02 -5.00
C ILE A 174 -11.34 -27.88 -6.05
N GLY A 175 -12.65 -27.70 -6.24
CA GLY A 175 -13.42 -28.38 -7.28
C GLY A 175 -12.90 -28.08 -8.68
N GLU A 176 -12.54 -26.84 -8.96
CA GLU A 176 -11.93 -26.42 -10.23
C GLU A 176 -10.54 -27.07 -10.43
N LEU A 177 -9.71 -27.09 -9.38
CA LEU A 177 -8.41 -27.78 -9.42
C LEU A 177 -8.58 -29.28 -9.66
N PHE A 178 -9.54 -29.93 -9.02
CA PHE A 178 -9.82 -31.33 -9.23
C PHE A 178 -10.23 -31.63 -10.68
N ALA A 179 -11.07 -30.78 -11.27
CA ALA A 179 -11.47 -30.96 -12.68
C ALA A 179 -10.25 -30.85 -13.62
N VAL A 180 -9.32 -29.94 -13.35
CA VAL A 180 -8.07 -29.86 -14.13
C VAL A 180 -7.20 -31.09 -13.92
N TRP A 181 -7.03 -31.54 -12.68
CA TRP A 181 -6.18 -32.69 -12.34
C TRP A 181 -6.75 -33.99 -12.82
N ASP A 182 -8.08 -34.21 -12.73
CA ASP A 182 -8.75 -35.36 -13.32
C ASP A 182 -8.51 -35.44 -14.84
N GLY A 183 -8.60 -34.27 -15.52
CA GLY A 183 -8.33 -34.18 -16.95
C GLY A 183 -6.87 -34.44 -17.32
N LEU A 184 -5.91 -34.09 -16.44
CA LEU A 184 -4.50 -34.43 -16.65
C LEU A 184 -4.22 -35.90 -16.35
N ASP A 185 -4.80 -36.43 -15.27
CA ASP A 185 -4.62 -37.83 -14.87
C ASP A 185 -5.15 -38.78 -15.91
N ALA A 186 -6.33 -38.50 -16.47
CA ALA A 186 -6.91 -39.28 -17.58
C ALA A 186 -6.01 -39.35 -18.84
N ARG A 187 -5.12 -38.37 -19.00
CA ARG A 187 -4.13 -38.30 -20.09
C ARG A 187 -2.73 -38.79 -19.68
N HIS A 188 -2.59 -39.29 -18.46
CA HIS A 188 -1.30 -39.66 -17.85
C HIS A 188 -0.28 -38.50 -17.83
N ALA A 189 -0.78 -37.27 -17.71
CA ALA A 189 0.01 -36.05 -17.72
C ALA A 189 0.05 -35.33 -16.36
N LEU A 190 -0.62 -35.85 -15.32
CA LEU A 190 -0.62 -35.28 -14.00
C LEU A 190 0.74 -35.59 -13.32
N PRO A 191 1.50 -34.54 -12.90
CA PRO A 191 2.78 -34.75 -12.24
C PRO A 191 2.61 -35.46 -10.88
N PRO A 192 3.67 -36.12 -10.37
CA PRO A 192 3.59 -36.84 -9.10
C PRO A 192 3.42 -35.92 -7.89
N GLU A 193 3.88 -34.69 -7.99
CA GLU A 193 3.80 -33.66 -6.94
C GLU A 193 2.89 -32.52 -7.39
N LEU A 194 1.98 -32.08 -6.51
CA LEU A 194 0.97 -31.06 -6.78
C LEU A 194 1.24 -29.83 -5.91
N TYR A 195 1.82 -28.80 -6.50
CA TYR A 195 2.22 -27.60 -5.79
C TYR A 195 1.14 -26.52 -5.81
N ILE A 196 0.76 -26.05 -4.61
CA ILE A 196 -0.08 -24.89 -4.39
C ILE A 196 0.72 -23.90 -3.55
N VAL A 197 0.68 -22.62 -3.89
CA VAL A 197 1.38 -21.57 -3.18
C VAL A 197 0.37 -20.56 -2.64
N GLU A 198 0.43 -20.24 -1.37
CA GLU A 198 -0.26 -19.11 -0.75
C GLU A 198 0.76 -18.04 -0.39
N LEU A 199 0.58 -16.81 -0.89
CA LEU A 199 1.40 -15.65 -0.53
C LEU A 199 0.65 -14.77 0.45
N GLY A 200 1.34 -14.37 1.54
CA GLY A 200 0.74 -13.63 2.64
C GLY A 200 -0.21 -14.49 3.46
N VAL A 201 0.30 -15.62 3.96
CA VAL A 201 -0.51 -16.62 4.68
C VAL A 201 -1.15 -16.08 5.96
N GLY A 202 -0.63 -14.99 6.53
CA GLY A 202 -1.13 -14.42 7.77
C GLY A 202 -1.10 -15.44 8.92
N ASN A 203 -2.15 -15.49 9.73
CA ASN A 203 -2.23 -16.42 10.88
C ASN A 203 -2.49 -17.91 10.49
N GLY A 204 -2.56 -18.23 9.21
CA GLY A 204 -2.79 -19.57 8.72
C GLY A 204 -4.25 -20.06 8.78
N SER A 205 -5.21 -19.24 9.20
CA SER A 205 -6.62 -19.66 9.28
C SER A 205 -7.19 -20.01 7.92
N GLN A 206 -6.81 -19.26 6.87
CA GLN A 206 -7.21 -19.54 5.50
C GLN A 206 -6.58 -20.83 4.99
N ALA A 207 -5.26 -20.99 5.17
CA ALA A 207 -4.54 -22.22 4.82
C ALA A 207 -5.19 -23.43 5.46
N ARG A 208 -5.50 -23.36 6.77
CA ARG A 208 -6.20 -24.43 7.49
C ARG A 208 -7.56 -24.76 6.87
N THR A 209 -8.39 -23.75 6.66
CA THR A 209 -9.73 -23.94 6.06
C THR A 209 -9.64 -24.60 4.69
N TRP A 210 -8.68 -24.14 3.87
CA TRP A 210 -8.47 -24.68 2.54
C TRP A 210 -7.99 -26.14 2.58
N LEU A 211 -6.99 -26.45 3.39
CA LEU A 211 -6.41 -27.79 3.55
C LEU A 211 -7.40 -28.80 4.14
N ASP A 212 -8.14 -28.40 5.19
CA ASP A 212 -9.20 -29.24 5.77
C ASP A 212 -10.28 -29.56 4.76
N THR A 213 -10.72 -28.55 3.98
CA THR A 213 -11.71 -28.70 2.91
C THR A 213 -11.19 -29.60 1.80
N PHE A 214 -9.93 -29.42 1.42
CA PHE A 214 -9.28 -30.22 0.38
C PHE A 214 -9.22 -31.70 0.80
N ALA A 215 -8.73 -31.99 2.00
CA ALA A 215 -8.62 -33.37 2.51
C ALA A 215 -9.99 -34.08 2.59
N ASP A 216 -11.04 -33.31 2.96
CA ASP A 216 -12.39 -33.83 3.04
C ASP A 216 -12.98 -34.13 1.65
N LEU A 217 -12.85 -33.19 0.70
CA LEU A 217 -13.32 -33.36 -0.68
C LEU A 217 -12.55 -34.49 -1.40
N ASP A 218 -11.23 -34.55 -1.24
CA ASP A 218 -10.40 -35.59 -1.81
C ASP A 218 -10.86 -36.98 -1.38
N ARG A 219 -11.10 -37.17 -0.09
CA ARG A 219 -11.62 -38.41 0.49
C ARG A 219 -13.02 -38.75 0.00
N ARG A 220 -13.94 -37.79 -0.03
CA ARG A 220 -15.33 -37.96 -0.47
C ARG A 220 -15.42 -38.40 -1.94
N HIS A 221 -14.50 -37.90 -2.76
CA HIS A 221 -14.46 -38.21 -4.18
C HIS A 221 -13.56 -39.40 -4.51
N GLY A 222 -12.99 -40.08 -3.50
CA GLY A 222 -12.13 -41.26 -3.70
C GLY A 222 -10.83 -40.95 -4.45
N ARG A 223 -10.31 -39.74 -4.34
CA ARG A 223 -9.06 -39.34 -4.99
C ARG A 223 -7.86 -39.49 -4.02
N GLU A 224 -6.66 -39.40 -4.54
CA GLU A 224 -5.42 -39.45 -3.77
C GLU A 224 -4.55 -38.18 -3.97
N TYR A 225 -5.14 -37.06 -4.33
CA TYR A 225 -4.43 -35.81 -4.60
C TYR A 225 -3.86 -35.22 -3.35
N TYR A 226 -4.57 -35.31 -2.21
CA TYR A 226 -4.09 -34.81 -0.92
C TYR A 226 -2.76 -35.45 -0.52
N ARG A 227 -2.53 -36.72 -0.86
CA ARG A 227 -1.26 -37.41 -0.57
C ARG A 227 -0.08 -36.87 -1.38
N ARG A 228 -0.36 -36.27 -2.53
CA ARG A 228 0.59 -35.70 -3.50
C ARG A 228 0.73 -34.20 -3.36
N LEU A 229 -0.08 -33.56 -2.48
CA LEU A 229 -0.14 -32.13 -2.30
C LEU A 229 1.08 -31.62 -1.56
N HIS A 230 1.65 -30.52 -2.08
CA HIS A 230 2.62 -29.67 -1.44
C HIS A 230 2.04 -28.26 -1.35
N TYR A 231 1.60 -27.87 -0.17
CA TYR A 231 1.06 -26.55 0.11
C TYR A 231 2.15 -25.67 0.69
N LEU A 232 2.55 -24.64 -0.03
CA LEU A 232 3.64 -23.74 0.34
C LEU A 232 3.07 -22.41 0.85
N MET A 233 3.26 -22.14 2.11
CA MET A 233 2.88 -20.90 2.78
C MET A 233 4.04 -19.92 2.70
N GLY A 234 3.87 -18.80 1.97
CA GLY A 234 4.83 -17.71 1.92
C GLY A 234 4.36 -16.52 2.73
N ASP A 235 5.26 -15.96 3.55
CA ASP A 235 5.02 -14.69 4.24
C ASP A 235 6.34 -13.93 4.41
N TYR A 236 6.27 -12.61 4.46
CA TYR A 236 7.44 -11.78 4.70
C TYR A 236 7.92 -11.88 6.16
N SER A 237 6.99 -12.09 7.09
CA SER A 237 7.25 -12.20 8.53
C SER A 237 7.47 -13.64 8.97
N ALA A 238 8.67 -13.96 9.46
CA ALA A 238 8.95 -15.25 10.08
C ALA A 238 8.05 -15.51 11.29
N HIS A 239 7.75 -14.48 12.07
CA HIS A 239 6.88 -14.53 13.25
C HIS A 239 5.44 -14.93 12.88
N VAL A 240 4.90 -14.38 11.78
CA VAL A 240 3.59 -14.73 11.26
C VAL A 240 3.57 -16.16 10.73
N LEU A 241 4.63 -16.57 10.01
CA LEU A 241 4.78 -17.96 9.54
C LEU A 241 4.78 -18.98 10.65
N ASP A 242 5.41 -18.69 11.77
CA ASP A 242 5.41 -19.62 12.90
C ASP A 242 4.00 -19.81 13.48
N ARG A 243 3.18 -18.77 13.54
CA ARG A 243 1.76 -18.87 13.88
C ARG A 243 0.99 -19.70 12.87
N ALA A 244 1.21 -19.45 11.58
CA ALA A 244 0.56 -20.20 10.50
C ALA A 244 0.90 -21.69 10.55
N ARG A 245 2.16 -22.05 10.80
CA ARG A 245 2.60 -23.44 10.96
C ARG A 245 1.86 -24.14 12.09
N LEU A 246 1.63 -23.47 13.22
CA LEU A 246 0.84 -24.03 14.33
C LEU A 246 -0.61 -24.28 13.93
N ALA A 247 -1.21 -23.38 13.17
CA ALA A 247 -2.61 -23.49 12.72
C ALA A 247 -2.85 -24.70 11.81
N VAL A 248 -1.83 -25.12 11.02
CA VAL A 248 -1.91 -26.22 10.03
C VAL A 248 -1.08 -27.45 10.41
N ALA A 249 -0.55 -27.52 11.65
CA ALA A 249 0.38 -28.57 12.06
C ALA A 249 -0.14 -30.02 11.84
N HIS A 250 -1.46 -30.22 11.89
CA HIS A 250 -2.10 -31.52 11.68
C HIS A 250 -2.01 -32.04 10.24
N HIS A 251 -1.64 -31.19 9.28
CA HIS A 251 -1.40 -31.60 7.90
C HIS A 251 0.01 -32.17 7.63
N GLY A 252 0.91 -32.05 8.61
CA GLY A 252 2.26 -32.67 8.59
C GLY A 252 3.12 -32.20 7.41
N ASP A 253 3.78 -33.14 6.76
CA ASP A 253 4.76 -32.88 5.68
C ASP A 253 4.17 -32.30 4.39
N ARG A 254 2.86 -32.16 4.30
CA ARG A 254 2.19 -31.58 3.13
C ARG A 254 2.28 -30.07 3.10
N VAL A 255 2.69 -29.46 4.21
CA VAL A 255 2.74 -28.00 4.36
C VAL A 255 4.16 -27.58 4.66
N SER A 256 4.63 -26.57 3.94
CA SER A 256 5.92 -25.93 4.20
C SER A 256 5.75 -24.42 4.29
N GLY A 257 6.43 -23.80 5.24
CA GLY A 257 6.44 -22.34 5.39
C GLY A 257 7.78 -21.77 4.91
N LEU A 258 7.72 -20.73 4.10
CA LEU A 258 8.86 -20.05 3.49
C LEU A 258 8.80 -18.55 3.79
N VAL A 259 9.88 -18.01 4.38
CA VAL A 259 10.04 -16.55 4.44
C VAL A 259 10.27 -16.06 3.01
N LEU A 260 9.39 -15.17 2.54
CA LEU A 260 9.35 -14.77 1.15
C LEU A 260 9.03 -13.29 1.02
N ASP A 261 9.85 -12.59 0.23
CA ASP A 261 9.55 -11.26 -0.25
C ASP A 261 8.72 -11.36 -1.55
N ALA A 262 7.45 -10.93 -1.48
CA ALA A 262 6.54 -10.98 -2.61
C ALA A 262 6.90 -9.98 -3.73
N THR A 263 7.83 -9.04 -3.51
CA THR A 263 8.40 -8.17 -4.55
C THR A 263 9.42 -8.90 -5.42
N SER A 264 9.99 -10.00 -4.91
CA SER A 264 11.00 -10.80 -5.59
C SER A 264 10.77 -12.31 -5.39
N PRO A 265 9.57 -12.83 -5.73
CA PRO A 265 9.16 -14.18 -5.36
C PRO A 265 10.04 -15.27 -5.99
N LEU A 266 10.63 -15.00 -7.13
CA LEU A 266 11.50 -15.98 -7.83
C LEU A 266 12.80 -16.28 -7.08
N LEU A 267 13.26 -15.39 -6.20
CA LEU A 267 14.44 -15.66 -5.37
C LEU A 267 14.20 -16.87 -4.45
N THR A 268 12.99 -17.01 -3.92
CA THR A 268 12.62 -18.12 -3.04
C THR A 268 11.91 -19.26 -3.79
N LEU A 269 11.01 -18.92 -4.72
CA LEU A 269 10.14 -19.89 -5.40
C LEU A 269 10.65 -20.31 -6.80
N GLY A 270 11.87 -19.94 -7.19
CA GLY A 270 12.41 -20.23 -8.53
C GLY A 270 12.42 -21.73 -8.88
N PHE A 271 12.51 -22.62 -7.88
CA PHE A 271 12.43 -24.08 -8.06
C PHE A 271 11.05 -24.57 -8.50
N LEU A 272 10.00 -23.75 -8.33
CA LEU A 272 8.63 -24.07 -8.75
C LEU A 272 8.30 -23.64 -10.18
N ARG A 273 9.26 -23.08 -10.93
CA ARG A 273 9.00 -22.59 -12.28
C ARG A 273 8.34 -23.67 -13.14
N GLY A 274 7.12 -23.40 -13.59
CA GLY A 274 6.31 -24.34 -14.37
C GLY A 274 5.71 -25.52 -13.60
N LYS A 275 5.77 -25.53 -12.25
CA LYS A 275 5.26 -26.63 -11.42
C LYS A 275 4.06 -26.26 -10.56
N ALA A 276 3.88 -24.98 -10.23
CA ALA A 276 2.75 -24.54 -9.41
C ALA A 276 1.44 -24.58 -10.22
N PHE A 277 0.41 -25.22 -9.68
CA PHE A 277 -0.93 -25.26 -10.27
C PHE A 277 -1.77 -24.04 -9.89
N CYS A 278 -1.54 -23.52 -8.70
CA CYS A 278 -2.25 -22.36 -8.20
C CYS A 278 -1.32 -21.52 -7.34
N VAL A 279 -1.39 -20.20 -7.50
CA VAL A 279 -0.83 -19.21 -6.58
C VAL A 279 -2.00 -18.42 -6.03
N TYR A 280 -2.25 -18.58 -4.74
CA TYR A 280 -3.30 -17.88 -4.03
C TYR A 280 -2.72 -16.66 -3.31
N ILE A 281 -3.34 -15.50 -3.51
CA ILE A 281 -2.89 -14.24 -2.92
C ILE A 281 -4.12 -13.48 -2.42
N SER A 282 -4.14 -13.12 -1.14
CA SER A 282 -5.24 -12.35 -0.55
C SER A 282 -4.68 -11.25 0.36
N ASN A 283 -5.07 -10.00 0.12
CA ASN A 283 -4.68 -8.81 0.91
C ASN A 283 -3.14 -8.62 1.03
N VAL A 284 -2.40 -8.89 -0.04
CA VAL A 284 -0.94 -8.72 -0.08
C VAL A 284 -0.55 -7.52 -0.92
N TYR A 285 -1.20 -7.37 -2.06
CA TYR A 285 -0.81 -6.37 -3.06
C TYR A 285 -0.91 -4.93 -2.58
N ASP A 286 -1.86 -4.63 -1.71
CA ASP A 286 -2.01 -3.33 -1.05
C ASP A 286 -0.89 -3.02 -0.04
N ASN A 287 -0.08 -4.01 0.29
CA ASN A 287 1.10 -3.91 1.15
C ASN A 287 2.43 -3.94 0.37
N LEU A 288 2.39 -3.98 -0.96
CA LEU A 288 3.61 -3.99 -1.78
C LEU A 288 3.90 -2.62 -2.39
N PRO A 289 5.18 -2.30 -2.60
CA PRO A 289 5.58 -1.08 -3.30
C PRO A 289 4.85 -0.93 -4.63
N THR A 290 4.18 0.21 -4.82
CA THR A 290 3.32 0.44 -5.98
C THR A 290 3.49 1.86 -6.47
N ASP A 291 3.65 2.02 -7.78
CA ASP A 291 3.61 3.32 -8.44
C ASP A 291 2.18 3.74 -8.76
N GLU A 292 1.96 5.04 -8.80
CA GLU A 292 0.73 5.62 -9.31
C GLU A 292 0.99 6.33 -10.63
N LEU A 293 0.17 5.97 -11.61
CA LEU A 293 0.14 6.64 -12.91
C LEU A 293 -1.13 7.49 -13.02
N ALA A 294 -1.00 8.70 -13.54
CA ALA A 294 -2.11 9.60 -13.81
C ALA A 294 -2.20 9.88 -15.31
N SER A 295 -3.42 10.03 -15.83
CA SER A 295 -3.65 10.55 -17.17
C SER A 295 -4.27 11.94 -17.05
N ILE A 296 -3.59 12.96 -17.56
CA ILE A 296 -4.05 14.36 -17.56
C ILE A 296 -4.03 14.84 -19.01
N GLY A 297 -5.21 15.17 -19.53
CA GLY A 297 -5.35 15.57 -20.93
C GLY A 297 -4.84 14.54 -21.95
N GLY A 298 -4.98 13.24 -21.64
CA GLY A 298 -4.54 12.15 -22.50
C GLY A 298 -3.02 11.85 -22.42
N ARG A 299 -2.29 12.56 -21.57
CA ARG A 299 -0.84 12.31 -21.36
C ARG A 299 -0.61 11.54 -20.06
N PRO A 300 0.31 10.56 -20.05
CA PRO A 300 0.66 9.83 -18.86
C PRO A 300 1.63 10.62 -17.98
N TYR A 301 1.43 10.52 -16.68
CA TYR A 301 2.30 11.08 -15.64
C TYR A 301 2.57 10.02 -14.59
N LEU A 302 3.78 10.04 -14.05
CA LEU A 302 4.13 9.34 -12.82
C LEU A 302 3.83 10.26 -11.63
N VAL A 303 3.27 9.72 -10.57
CA VAL A 303 3.14 10.43 -9.31
C VAL A 303 4.38 10.17 -8.49
N GLU A 304 5.21 11.21 -8.32
CA GLU A 304 6.29 11.18 -7.35
C GLU A 304 5.81 11.67 -6.00
N VAL A 305 6.37 11.09 -4.96
CA VAL A 305 6.10 11.42 -3.57
C VAL A 305 7.35 11.85 -2.83
N ARG A 306 7.16 12.54 -1.70
CA ARG A 306 8.20 12.90 -0.76
C ARG A 306 7.67 12.84 0.65
N ALA A 307 8.26 12.00 1.48
CA ALA A 307 7.87 11.88 2.88
C ALA A 307 8.46 13.00 3.74
N TYR A 308 7.66 13.51 4.67
CA TYR A 308 8.06 14.55 5.60
C TYR A 308 7.32 14.44 6.95
N LEU A 309 7.83 15.12 7.95
CA LEU A 309 7.14 15.41 9.21
C LEU A 309 6.82 16.90 9.27
N SER A 310 5.62 17.25 9.75
CA SER A 310 5.26 18.63 9.98
C SER A 310 6.16 19.29 11.06
N ASP A 311 6.14 20.63 11.14
CA ASP A 311 6.87 21.35 12.19
C ASP A 311 6.43 20.94 13.60
N GLU A 312 5.13 20.84 13.80
CA GLU A 312 4.50 20.44 15.05
C GLU A 312 4.86 18.99 15.43
N ASP A 313 4.67 18.04 14.51
CA ASP A 313 4.95 16.63 14.75
C ASP A 313 6.44 16.39 15.02
N ALA A 314 7.32 17.02 14.25
CA ALA A 314 8.76 16.96 14.46
C ALA A 314 9.15 17.52 15.84
N GLY A 315 8.51 18.63 16.26
CA GLY A 315 8.69 19.20 17.59
C GLY A 315 8.23 18.27 18.71
N HIS A 316 7.09 17.62 18.57
CA HIS A 316 6.58 16.64 19.53
C HIS A 316 7.51 15.42 19.65
N ILE A 317 7.95 14.85 18.52
CA ILE A 317 8.82 13.68 18.49
C ILE A 317 10.18 14.01 19.15
N THR A 318 10.80 15.12 18.77
CA THR A 318 12.10 15.53 19.33
C THR A 318 12.03 15.81 20.82
N SER A 319 10.98 16.47 21.29
CA SER A 319 10.75 16.72 22.71
C SER A 319 10.56 15.43 23.50
N ARG A 320 9.71 14.53 23.00
CA ARG A 320 9.38 13.26 23.67
C ARG A 320 10.59 12.35 23.81
N HIS A 321 11.39 12.24 22.75
CA HIS A 321 12.55 11.35 22.68
C HIS A 321 13.87 12.03 23.00
N ARG A 322 13.85 13.33 23.38
CA ARG A 322 15.02 14.15 23.73
C ARG A 322 16.08 14.17 22.62
N LEU A 323 15.61 14.35 21.37
CA LEU A 323 16.44 14.34 20.19
C LEU A 323 16.73 15.75 19.68
N ASP A 324 17.86 15.93 19.01
CA ASP A 324 18.08 17.08 18.17
C ASP A 324 17.23 17.00 16.89
N ARG A 325 16.59 18.10 16.52
CA ARG A 325 15.74 18.16 15.33
C ARG A 325 16.51 17.85 14.05
N GLY A 326 17.75 18.32 13.94
CA GLY A 326 18.62 18.07 12.79
C GLY A 326 19.01 16.59 12.65
N ALA A 327 18.97 15.84 13.74
CA ALA A 327 19.27 14.41 13.73
C ALA A 327 18.09 13.52 13.32
N LEU A 328 16.85 14.05 13.33
CA LEU A 328 15.62 13.27 13.20
C LEU A 328 15.55 12.49 11.87
N GLY A 329 15.87 13.12 10.74
CA GLY A 329 15.89 12.45 9.43
C GLY A 329 16.94 11.33 9.36
N GLY A 330 18.17 11.60 9.80
CA GLY A 330 19.23 10.61 9.83
C GLY A 330 18.96 9.45 10.80
N LEU A 331 18.29 9.70 11.90
CA LEU A 331 17.88 8.68 12.86
C LEU A 331 16.78 7.78 12.27
N THR A 332 15.81 8.39 11.58
CA THR A 332 14.76 7.65 10.87
C THR A 332 15.37 6.74 9.78
N GLU A 333 16.31 7.24 9.02
CA GLU A 333 17.02 6.45 8.00
C GLU A 333 17.78 5.26 8.62
N ARG A 334 18.46 5.48 9.75
CA ARG A 334 19.12 4.39 10.49
C ARG A 334 18.15 3.36 11.00
N LEU A 335 16.99 3.79 11.55
CA LEU A 335 15.94 2.88 11.99
C LEU A 335 15.47 1.96 10.85
N LEU A 336 15.17 2.54 9.68
CA LEU A 336 14.68 1.80 8.52
C LEU A 336 15.73 0.81 7.96
N ARG A 337 17.01 1.11 8.16
CA ARG A 337 18.11 0.25 7.69
C ARG A 337 18.50 -0.83 8.68
N LEU A 338 18.53 -0.54 9.97
CA LEU A 338 19.09 -1.41 11.00
C LEU A 338 18.03 -2.21 11.77
N GLY A 339 16.80 -1.71 11.78
CA GLY A 339 15.76 -2.24 12.66
C GLY A 339 15.93 -1.80 14.13
N PRO A 340 14.91 -2.09 14.97
CA PRO A 340 14.87 -1.55 16.33
C PRO A 340 15.95 -2.14 17.27
N ASP A 341 16.26 -3.42 17.15
CA ASP A 341 17.23 -4.07 18.05
C ASP A 341 18.65 -3.53 17.83
N VAL A 342 19.10 -3.56 16.58
CA VAL A 342 20.45 -3.10 16.21
C VAL A 342 20.59 -1.58 16.43
N LEU A 343 19.54 -0.82 16.19
CA LEU A 343 19.56 0.63 16.44
C LEU A 343 19.70 0.93 17.93
N ALA A 344 19.00 0.19 18.81
CA ALA A 344 19.11 0.35 20.26
C ALA A 344 20.55 0.09 20.74
N GLU A 345 21.18 -0.98 20.25
CA GLU A 345 22.58 -1.30 20.56
C GLU A 345 23.54 -0.23 20.06
N ALA A 346 23.37 0.22 18.80
CA ALA A 346 24.24 1.20 18.18
C ALA A 346 24.10 2.62 18.77
N MET A 347 22.98 2.92 19.42
CA MET A 347 22.66 4.24 19.97
C MET A 347 22.20 4.15 21.45
N HIS A 348 22.88 3.34 22.23
CA HIS A 348 22.56 3.10 23.64
C HIS A 348 22.58 4.37 24.53
N GLU A 349 23.26 5.43 24.09
CA GLU A 349 23.22 6.75 24.77
C GLU A 349 21.89 7.49 24.52
N THR A 350 21.21 7.16 23.40
CA THR A 350 19.94 7.79 23.01
C THR A 350 18.74 6.94 23.42
N PHE A 351 18.85 5.61 23.20
CA PHE A 351 17.81 4.65 23.50
C PHE A 351 18.34 3.59 24.47
N THR A 352 17.67 3.43 25.60
CA THR A 352 18.10 2.46 26.62
C THR A 352 17.82 1.02 26.21
N ASP A 353 16.83 0.79 25.36
CA ASP A 353 16.38 -0.51 24.89
C ASP A 353 15.62 -0.42 23.56
N ALA A 354 15.34 -1.58 22.95
CA ALA A 354 14.57 -1.67 21.71
C ALA A 354 13.12 -1.16 21.84
N GLY A 355 12.53 -1.20 23.04
CA GLY A 355 11.18 -0.69 23.29
C GLY A 355 11.09 0.83 23.08
N GLN A 356 12.13 1.57 23.49
CA GLN A 356 12.20 3.01 23.21
C GLN A 356 12.36 3.31 21.72
N VAL A 357 13.12 2.48 20.99
CA VAL A 357 13.23 2.61 19.53
C VAL A 357 11.88 2.33 18.86
N VAL A 358 11.14 1.32 19.33
CA VAL A 358 9.79 1.03 18.81
C VAL A 358 8.83 2.18 19.12
N ALA A 359 8.92 2.82 20.28
CA ALA A 359 8.13 4.01 20.60
C ALA A 359 8.45 5.17 19.68
N PHE A 360 9.74 5.43 19.40
CA PHE A 360 10.18 6.43 18.43
C PHE A 360 9.67 6.09 17.03
N TRP A 361 9.84 4.87 16.57
CA TRP A 361 9.33 4.40 15.29
C TRP A 361 7.83 4.64 15.13
N ARG A 362 7.05 4.26 16.14
CA ARG A 362 5.59 4.45 16.14
C ARG A 362 5.20 5.92 16.01
N ASP A 363 5.88 6.81 16.74
CA ASP A 363 5.58 8.24 16.70
C ASP A 363 5.93 8.83 15.32
N VAL A 364 7.09 8.45 14.74
CA VAL A 364 7.47 8.88 13.39
C VAL A 364 6.47 8.36 12.34
N TRP A 365 6.12 7.08 12.41
CA TRP A 365 5.21 6.49 11.43
C TRP A 365 3.80 7.08 11.51
N ALA A 366 3.29 7.34 12.71
CA ALA A 366 1.98 7.98 12.89
C ALA A 366 1.94 9.44 12.38
N ALA A 367 3.07 10.14 12.49
CA ALA A 367 3.22 11.54 12.09
C ALA A 367 3.62 11.73 10.62
N LEU A 368 4.01 10.65 9.93
CA LEU A 368 4.53 10.71 8.57
C LEU A 368 3.46 11.23 7.60
N ARG A 369 3.86 12.14 6.72
CA ARG A 369 3.03 12.72 5.68
C ARG A 369 3.72 12.64 4.33
N LEU A 370 2.93 12.63 3.26
CA LEU A 370 3.41 12.62 1.88
C LEU A 370 3.00 13.89 1.15
N GLN A 371 3.97 14.51 0.50
CA GLN A 371 3.72 15.42 -0.61
C GLN A 371 3.72 14.63 -1.92
N GLU A 372 3.02 15.15 -2.92
CA GLU A 372 2.88 14.55 -4.23
C GLU A 372 3.10 15.56 -5.34
N ARG A 373 3.64 15.10 -6.47
CA ARG A 373 3.73 15.88 -7.71
C ARG A 373 3.58 14.97 -8.94
N TYR A 374 3.13 15.56 -10.04
CA TYR A 374 3.07 14.86 -11.33
C TYR A 374 4.36 15.10 -12.12
N VAL A 375 4.96 14.04 -12.62
CA VAL A 375 6.12 14.08 -13.51
C VAL A 375 5.74 13.48 -14.85
N PRO A 376 5.96 14.17 -15.99
CA PRO A 376 5.64 13.62 -17.30
C PRO A 376 6.33 12.27 -17.52
N LEU A 377 5.57 11.30 -18.02
CA LEU A 377 6.08 9.99 -18.37
C LEU A 377 6.24 9.91 -19.90
N GLU A 378 7.47 9.67 -20.39
CA GLU A 378 7.76 9.67 -21.82
C GLU A 378 7.15 8.48 -22.59
N GLY A 379 6.68 7.46 -21.87
CA GLY A 379 5.97 6.30 -22.43
C GLY A 379 5.54 5.34 -21.34
N LEU A 380 4.60 4.46 -21.68
CA LEU A 380 4.17 3.38 -20.80
C LEU A 380 5.01 2.11 -21.01
N ASP A 381 5.91 2.12 -21.96
CA ASP A 381 6.74 0.96 -22.35
C ASP A 381 7.68 0.51 -21.22
N ALA A 382 8.04 1.44 -20.32
CA ALA A 382 8.83 1.12 -19.13
C ALA A 382 8.03 0.36 -18.06
N TYR A 383 6.69 0.36 -18.19
CA TYR A 383 5.80 -0.29 -17.25
C TYR A 383 5.06 -1.44 -17.94
N GLN A 384 5.16 -2.63 -17.39
CA GLN A 384 4.30 -3.74 -17.82
C GLN A 384 2.89 -3.51 -17.26
N VAL A 385 2.12 -2.70 -17.97
CA VAL A 385 0.75 -2.38 -17.57
C VAL A 385 -0.15 -3.56 -17.91
N SER A 386 -0.91 -4.05 -16.92
CA SER A 386 -1.90 -5.11 -17.18
C SER A 386 -2.90 -4.65 -18.24
N PRO A 387 -3.28 -5.53 -19.19
CA PRO A 387 -4.27 -5.21 -20.23
C PRO A 387 -5.65 -4.76 -19.71
N SER A 388 -5.93 -5.01 -18.42
CA SER A 388 -7.16 -4.57 -17.75
C SER A 388 -7.17 -3.10 -17.33
N LEU A 389 -6.07 -2.36 -17.51
CA LEU A 389 -6.01 -0.93 -17.29
C LEU A 389 -6.80 -0.20 -18.37
N THR A 390 -8.05 0.13 -18.07
CA THR A 390 -8.87 0.99 -18.92
C THR A 390 -8.55 2.45 -18.60
N TRP A 391 -7.90 3.13 -19.52
CA TRP A 391 -7.67 4.56 -19.44
C TRP A 391 -8.98 5.29 -19.79
N THR A 392 -9.56 5.99 -18.83
CA THR A 392 -10.62 6.94 -19.12
C THR A 392 -9.99 8.28 -19.45
N ALA A 393 -10.19 8.72 -20.69
CA ALA A 393 -9.73 10.03 -21.14
C ALA A 393 -10.32 11.15 -20.26
N GLY A 394 -9.44 11.97 -19.67
CA GLY A 394 -9.82 13.17 -18.94
C GLY A 394 -9.91 13.05 -17.42
N THR A 395 -9.70 11.89 -16.83
CA THR A 395 -9.61 11.70 -15.37
C THR A 395 -8.25 11.17 -14.99
N ALA A 396 -7.67 11.70 -13.91
CA ALA A 396 -6.58 11.00 -13.23
C ALA A 396 -7.18 9.69 -12.71
N ALA A 397 -6.95 8.61 -13.43
CA ALA A 397 -7.34 7.30 -12.98
C ALA A 397 -6.27 6.81 -12.01
N SER A 398 -6.54 6.91 -10.72
CA SER A 398 -5.80 6.10 -9.76
C SER A 398 -6.33 4.69 -9.91
N THR A 399 -5.57 3.83 -10.52
CA THR A 399 -5.87 2.41 -10.54
C THR A 399 -5.23 1.77 -9.34
N THR A 400 -6.00 1.60 -8.27
CA THR A 400 -5.73 0.56 -7.28
C THR A 400 -5.88 -0.77 -8.02
N GLY A 401 -4.77 -1.44 -8.31
CA GLY A 401 -4.78 -2.80 -8.83
C GLY A 401 -4.14 -3.07 -10.18
N GLY A 402 -3.41 -2.15 -10.75
CA GLY A 402 -2.52 -2.46 -11.86
C GLY A 402 -1.17 -2.93 -11.31
N PHE A 403 -0.94 -4.24 -11.32
CA PHE A 403 0.38 -4.77 -10.95
C PHE A 403 1.38 -4.38 -12.01
N ILE A 404 2.38 -3.63 -11.57
CA ILE A 404 3.60 -3.43 -12.32
C ILE A 404 4.62 -4.34 -11.65
N THR A 405 4.88 -5.48 -12.27
CA THR A 405 5.94 -6.41 -11.86
C THR A 405 7.21 -6.12 -12.62
#